data_f02545027cef295ff87063f05c7ae6a1
#
_entry.id   f02545027cef295ff87063f05c7ae6a1
#
_cell.length_a   1.000
_cell.length_b   1.000
_cell.length_c   1.000
_cell.angle_alpha   90.00
_cell.angle_beta   90.00
_cell.angle_gamma   90.00
#
_symmetry.space_group_name_H-M   'P 1'
#
loop_
_entity.id
_entity.type
_entity.pdbx_description
1 polymer ?
#
loop_
_entity_poly.entity_id
_entity_poly.type
_entity_poly.pdbx_seq_one_letter_code
_entity_poly.pdbx_strand_id
1 'polypeptide(L)'
;KLLLLSRLPPVRWKIELPDLKSRLLSIPSIEILPPDEDSLKDILTNKCKNQGIELKASLIDYVIIRIPRTYYAINNFFEIINLLSLSKKKKPDLSLIRDIINNYKLDE
;
A
#
# COMPACT_ATOMS: atom_id res chain seq x y z
N LYS A 1 8.53 0.50 -28.07
CA LYS A 1 8.03 1.36 -26.99
C LYS A 1 8.84 1.13 -25.71
N LEU A 2 9.15 2.20 -25.01
CA LEU A 2 9.86 2.18 -23.75
C LEU A 2 8.94 2.72 -22.65
N LEU A 3 8.82 1.94 -21.57
CA LEU A 3 8.07 2.37 -20.38
C LEU A 3 9.03 2.40 -19.19
N LEU A 4 9.15 3.57 -18.56
CA LEU A 4 9.96 3.76 -17.37
C LEU A 4 9.08 4.03 -16.15
N LEU A 5 9.35 3.34 -15.04
CA LEU A 5 8.63 3.51 -13.79
C LEU A 5 9.57 4.05 -12.72
N SER A 6 9.16 5.10 -12.02
CA SER A 6 9.96 5.72 -10.97
C SER A 6 9.06 6.39 -9.95
N ARG A 7 9.52 6.50 -8.70
CA ARG A 7 8.84 7.24 -7.65
C ARG A 7 8.96 8.75 -7.81
N LEU A 8 9.98 9.20 -8.53
CA LEU A 8 10.21 10.61 -8.78
C LEU A 8 9.97 10.93 -10.25
N PRO A 9 9.41 12.11 -10.57
CA PRO A 9 9.29 12.53 -11.96
C PRO A 9 10.66 12.71 -12.62
N PRO A 10 10.76 12.55 -13.94
CA PRO A 10 12.06 12.65 -14.64
C PRO A 10 12.82 13.94 -14.36
N VAL A 11 12.11 15.05 -14.12
CA VAL A 11 12.74 16.35 -13.82
C VAL A 11 13.56 16.29 -12.54
N ARG A 12 13.25 15.38 -11.61
CA ARG A 12 13.97 15.22 -10.34
C ARG A 12 15.04 14.15 -10.37
N TRP A 13 15.21 13.46 -11.51
CA TRP A 13 16.25 12.46 -11.64
C TRP A 13 17.62 13.14 -11.72
N LYS A 14 18.60 12.54 -11.02
CA LYS A 14 19.98 12.99 -11.09
C LYS A 14 20.64 12.39 -12.31
N ILE A 15 20.62 13.11 -13.41
CA ILE A 15 21.22 12.67 -14.67
C ILE A 15 22.34 13.65 -15.04
N GLU A 16 23.56 13.12 -15.17
CA GLU A 16 24.73 13.93 -15.46
C GLU A 16 24.88 14.26 -16.95
N LEU A 17 24.34 13.40 -17.83
CA LEU A 17 24.44 13.58 -19.26
C LEU A 17 23.32 14.51 -19.76
N PRO A 18 23.62 15.72 -20.25
CA PRO A 18 22.59 16.69 -20.69
C PRO A 18 21.71 16.15 -21.81
N ASP A 19 22.26 15.41 -22.78
CA ASP A 19 21.48 14.86 -23.89
C ASP A 19 20.47 13.84 -23.40
N LEU A 20 20.88 12.95 -22.50
CA LEU A 20 19.99 11.93 -21.94
C LEU A 20 18.88 12.58 -21.12
N LYS A 21 19.23 13.58 -20.29
CA LYS A 21 18.25 14.30 -19.51
C LYS A 21 17.22 14.99 -20.39
N SER A 22 17.66 15.64 -21.44
CA SER A 22 16.76 16.32 -22.39
C SER A 22 15.80 15.34 -23.05
N ARG A 23 16.31 14.18 -23.47
CA ARG A 23 15.49 13.13 -24.11
C ARG A 23 14.46 12.56 -23.12
N LEU A 24 14.86 12.30 -21.87
CA LEU A 24 13.96 11.77 -20.87
C LEU A 24 12.86 12.78 -20.49
N LEU A 25 13.20 14.06 -20.44
CA LEU A 25 12.21 15.11 -20.15
C LEU A 25 11.21 15.32 -21.27
N SER A 26 11.57 14.93 -22.51
CA SER A 26 10.65 15.02 -23.65
C SER A 26 9.63 13.89 -23.72
N ILE A 27 9.82 12.81 -22.94
CA ILE A 27 8.89 11.68 -22.90
C ILE A 27 7.65 12.08 -22.09
N PRO A 28 6.43 11.78 -22.58
CA PRO A 28 5.23 12.01 -21.78
C PRO A 28 5.31 11.29 -20.45
N SER A 29 4.99 12.01 -19.39
CA SER A 29 5.07 11.51 -18.02
C SER A 29 3.69 11.51 -17.37
N ILE A 30 3.34 10.41 -16.71
CA ILE A 30 2.10 10.30 -15.95
C ILE A 30 2.47 10.12 -14.48
N GLU A 31 2.00 11.04 -13.65
CA GLU A 31 2.20 10.93 -12.20
C GLU A 31 1.09 10.08 -11.59
N ILE A 32 1.50 9.03 -10.87
CA ILE A 32 0.56 8.19 -10.13
C ILE A 32 0.49 8.72 -8.71
N LEU A 33 -0.65 9.30 -8.35
CA LEU A 33 -0.84 9.87 -7.03
C LEU A 33 -1.01 8.76 -5.97
N PRO A 34 -0.64 9.02 -4.70
CA PRO A 34 -0.93 8.09 -3.62
C PRO A 34 -2.42 7.82 -3.53
N PRO A 35 -2.83 6.58 -3.17
CA PRO A 35 -4.24 6.26 -3.04
C PRO A 35 -4.88 7.05 -1.90
N ASP A 36 -6.16 7.41 -2.07
CA ASP A 36 -6.93 8.04 -1.01
C ASP A 36 -7.45 7.00 -0.01
N GLU A 37 -8.06 7.46 1.07
CA GLU A 37 -8.57 6.57 2.10
C GLU A 37 -9.63 5.60 1.58
N ASP A 38 -10.53 6.09 0.74
CA ASP A 38 -11.62 5.25 0.21
C ASP A 38 -11.08 4.14 -0.68
N SER A 39 -10.09 4.44 -1.52
CA SER A 39 -9.43 3.43 -2.35
C SER A 39 -8.73 2.38 -1.49
N LEU A 40 -8.04 2.79 -0.43
CA LEU A 40 -7.37 1.86 0.47
C LEU A 40 -8.36 0.97 1.21
N LYS A 41 -9.49 1.53 1.65
CA LYS A 41 -10.55 0.75 2.29
C LYS A 41 -11.09 -0.32 1.34
N ASP A 42 -11.36 0.06 0.10
CA ASP A 42 -11.88 -0.87 -0.90
C ASP A 42 -10.88 -2.00 -1.17
N ILE A 43 -9.60 -1.67 -1.31
CA ILE A 43 -8.55 -2.67 -1.55
C ILE A 43 -8.48 -3.66 -0.40
N LEU A 44 -8.44 -3.16 0.84
CA LEU A 44 -8.36 -4.01 2.02
C LEU A 44 -9.60 -4.87 2.17
N THR A 45 -10.78 -4.29 1.98
CA THR A 45 -12.07 -5.01 2.05
C THR A 45 -12.12 -6.13 1.03
N ASN A 46 -11.73 -5.86 -0.22
CA ASN A 46 -11.74 -6.86 -1.28
C ASN A 46 -10.72 -7.98 -1.02
N LYS A 47 -9.53 -7.64 -0.54
CA LYS A 47 -8.52 -8.65 -0.22
C LYS A 47 -9.00 -9.58 0.89
N CYS A 48 -9.58 -9.04 1.94
CA CYS A 48 -10.12 -9.82 3.05
C CYS A 48 -11.27 -10.71 2.57
N LYS A 49 -12.18 -10.16 1.79
CA LYS A 49 -13.32 -10.89 1.25
C LYS A 49 -12.88 -12.07 0.38
N ASN A 50 -11.88 -11.85 -0.48
CA ASN A 50 -11.37 -12.89 -1.37
C ASN A 50 -10.70 -14.03 -0.63
N GLN A 51 -10.14 -13.78 0.56
CA GLN A 51 -9.50 -14.80 1.39
C GLN A 51 -10.41 -15.34 2.50
N GLY A 52 -11.67 -14.92 2.52
CA GLY A 52 -12.61 -15.38 3.53
C GLY A 52 -12.36 -14.81 4.93
N ILE A 53 -11.63 -13.71 5.03
CA ILE A 53 -11.38 -13.03 6.30
C ILE A 53 -12.52 -12.05 6.55
N GLU A 54 -13.24 -12.23 7.66
CA GLU A 54 -14.29 -11.28 8.06
C GLU A 54 -13.67 -10.15 8.88
N LEU A 55 -13.68 -8.96 8.34
CA LEU A 55 -13.18 -7.76 9.01
C LEU A 55 -14.28 -6.71 9.01
N LYS A 56 -14.70 -6.29 10.21
CA LYS A 56 -15.76 -5.31 10.34
C LYS A 56 -15.35 -3.96 9.77
N ALA A 57 -16.31 -3.21 9.24
CA ALA A 57 -16.03 -1.89 8.67
C ALA A 57 -15.37 -0.95 9.68
N SER A 58 -15.75 -1.01 10.95
CA SER A 58 -15.11 -0.21 12.00
C SER A 58 -13.64 -0.55 12.19
N LEU A 59 -13.27 -1.82 12.04
CA LEU A 59 -11.88 -2.25 12.14
C LEU A 59 -11.07 -1.81 10.92
N ILE A 60 -11.68 -1.85 9.74
CA ILE A 60 -11.05 -1.35 8.51
C ILE A 60 -10.76 0.15 8.65
N ASP A 61 -11.71 0.93 9.12
CA ASP A 61 -11.53 2.36 9.37
C ASP A 61 -10.40 2.62 10.37
N TYR A 62 -10.34 1.82 11.42
CA TYR A 62 -9.28 1.92 12.42
C TYR A 62 -7.89 1.72 11.79
N VAL A 63 -7.75 0.71 10.94
CA VAL A 63 -6.49 0.40 10.26
C VAL A 63 -6.09 1.52 9.32
N ILE A 64 -7.01 1.98 8.47
CA ILE A 64 -6.72 2.98 7.43
C ILE A 64 -6.20 4.29 8.03
N ILE A 65 -6.70 4.68 9.18
CA ILE A 65 -6.25 5.91 9.85
C ILE A 65 -4.83 5.77 10.41
N ARG A 66 -4.43 4.57 10.82
CA ARG A 66 -3.21 4.35 11.59
C ARG A 66 -2.02 3.83 10.80
N ILE A 67 -2.23 3.32 9.60
CA ILE A 67 -1.13 2.82 8.76
C ILE A 67 -0.78 3.85 7.69
N PRO A 68 0.44 3.77 7.10
CA PRO A 68 0.79 4.64 5.98
C PRO A 68 -0.16 4.47 4.81
N ARG A 69 -0.48 5.57 4.13
CA ARG A 69 -1.42 5.56 3.00
C ARG A 69 -0.72 5.12 1.72
N THR A 70 -0.28 3.87 1.69
CA THR A 70 0.39 3.29 0.53
C THR A 70 -0.17 1.89 0.27
N TYR A 71 -0.10 1.46 -0.99
CA TYR A 71 -0.46 0.08 -1.34
C TYR A 71 0.44 -0.92 -0.63
N TYR A 72 1.71 -0.56 -0.44
CA TYR A 72 2.67 -1.42 0.24
C TYR A 72 2.24 -1.69 1.69
N ALA A 73 1.83 -0.66 2.41
CA ALA A 73 1.38 -0.81 3.79
C ALA A 73 0.12 -1.69 3.89
N ILE A 74 -0.83 -1.49 2.98
CA ILE A 74 -2.05 -2.30 2.94
C ILE A 74 -1.73 -3.76 2.65
N ASN A 75 -0.87 -4.03 1.68
CA ASN A 75 -0.47 -5.41 1.34
C ASN A 75 0.24 -6.08 2.51
N ASN A 76 1.17 -5.39 3.17
CA ASN A 76 1.87 -5.92 4.34
C ASN A 76 0.91 -6.23 5.47
N PHE A 77 0.01 -5.31 5.79
CA PHE A 77 -1.00 -5.51 6.83
C PHE A 77 -1.86 -6.73 6.51
N PHE A 78 -2.33 -6.82 5.27
CA PHE A 78 -3.18 -7.93 4.85
C PHE A 78 -2.45 -9.28 4.98
N GLU A 79 -1.20 -9.36 4.53
CA GLU A 79 -0.44 -10.61 4.63
C GLU A 79 -0.22 -11.04 6.07
N ILE A 80 0.07 -10.10 6.96
CA ILE A 80 0.26 -10.38 8.38
C ILE A 80 -1.04 -10.88 9.00
N ILE A 81 -2.15 -10.19 8.74
CA ILE A 81 -3.44 -10.59 9.32
C ILE A 81 -3.91 -11.93 8.77
N ASN A 82 -3.65 -12.20 7.50
CA ASN A 82 -3.99 -13.48 6.89
C ASN A 82 -3.22 -14.63 7.55
N LEU A 83 -1.92 -14.47 7.74
CA LEU A 83 -1.08 -15.47 8.39
C LEU A 83 -1.51 -15.71 9.85
N LEU A 84 -1.77 -14.63 10.58
CA LEU A 84 -2.16 -14.75 11.99
C LEU A 84 -3.56 -15.36 12.15
N SER A 85 -4.49 -15.01 11.26
CA SER A 85 -5.83 -15.60 11.29
C SER A 85 -5.80 -17.09 11.00
N LEU A 86 -4.98 -17.53 10.04
CA LEU A 86 -4.80 -18.96 9.73
C LEU A 86 -4.16 -19.68 10.89
N SER A 87 -3.12 -19.09 11.49
CA SER A 87 -2.38 -19.68 12.60
C SER A 87 -3.23 -19.85 13.86
N LYS A 88 -4.01 -18.82 14.20
CA LYS A 88 -4.82 -18.79 15.43
C LYS A 88 -6.24 -19.32 15.24
N LYS A 89 -6.67 -19.54 14.02
CA LYS A 89 -8.04 -19.99 13.67
C LYS A 89 -9.12 -19.10 14.30
N LYS A 90 -8.85 -17.81 14.41
CA LYS A 90 -9.78 -16.84 14.99
C LYS A 90 -10.09 -15.72 14.00
N LYS A 91 -11.27 -15.14 14.16
CA LYS A 91 -11.60 -13.90 13.43
C LYS A 91 -10.73 -12.76 13.97
N PRO A 92 -10.23 -11.87 13.08
CA PRO A 92 -9.49 -10.70 13.54
C PRO A 92 -10.34 -9.83 14.45
N ASP A 93 -9.77 -9.41 15.57
CA ASP A 93 -10.41 -8.48 16.50
C ASP A 93 -9.53 -7.24 16.68
N LEU A 94 -10.01 -6.27 17.44
CA LEU A 94 -9.29 -5.02 17.68
C LEU A 94 -7.94 -5.27 18.35
N SER A 95 -7.86 -6.21 19.27
CA SER A 95 -6.62 -6.55 19.97
C SER A 95 -5.55 -7.04 19.00
N LEU A 96 -5.92 -7.95 18.08
CA LEU A 96 -5.00 -8.48 17.07
C LEU A 96 -4.52 -7.37 16.13
N ILE A 97 -5.45 -6.53 15.68
CA ILE A 97 -5.11 -5.42 14.76
C ILE A 97 -4.19 -4.42 15.45
N ARG A 98 -4.45 -4.09 16.71
CA ARG A 98 -3.62 -3.19 17.48
C ARG A 98 -2.19 -3.75 17.65
N ASP A 99 -2.07 -5.04 17.91
CA ASP A 99 -0.76 -5.71 18.03
C ASP A 99 0.00 -5.65 16.71
N ILE A 100 -0.66 -5.86 15.59
CA ILE A 100 -0.03 -5.78 14.27
C ILE A 100 0.50 -4.38 14.01
N ILE A 101 -0.30 -3.37 14.26
CA ILE A 101 0.09 -1.97 14.01
C ILE A 101 1.28 -1.56 14.90
N ASN A 102 1.30 -2.01 16.15
CA ASN A 102 2.33 -1.61 17.10
C ASN A 102 3.64 -2.39 16.95
N ASN A 103 3.59 -3.65 16.53
CA ASN A 103 4.74 -4.54 16.56
C ASN A 103 5.34 -4.84 15.19
N TYR A 104 4.68 -4.51 14.11
CA TYR A 104 5.15 -4.78 12.76
C TYR A 104 5.37 -3.47 12.01
N LYS A 105 6.44 -3.46 11.19
CA LYS A 105 6.75 -2.32 10.35
C LYS A 105 5.94 -2.42 9.06
N LEU A 106 5.03 -1.47 8.83
CA LEU A 106 4.14 -1.48 7.68
C LEU A 106 4.58 -0.54 6.55
N ASP A 107 5.47 0.41 6.83
CA ASP A 107 6.06 1.29 5.82
C ASP A 107 7.24 0.59 5.12
N GLU A 108 7.64 1.18 4.02
CA GLU A 108 8.75 0.65 3.21
C GLU A 108 10.08 0.62 3.94
#